data_02c04254b5aa2b147026cc92de2246c2
#
_entry.id   02c04254b5aa2b147026cc92de2246c2
#
_cell.length_a   1.000
_cell.length_b   1.000
_cell.length_c   1.000
_cell.angle_alpha   90.00
_cell.angle_beta   90.00
_cell.angle_gamma   90.00
#
_symmetry.space_group_name_H-M   'P 1'
#
loop_
_entity.id
_entity.type
_entity.pdbx_description
1 polymer ?
#
loop_
_entity_poly.entity_id
_entity_poly.type
_entity_poly.pdbx_seq_one_letter_code
_entity_poly.pdbx_strand_id
1 'polypeptide(L)'
;MTEKWTSSAKSVFRFDVQGAVAKSTHAGLPFIKKLRDQVPDIHFWPFDGWDLPTANSVVAETYPSLFRNRYARESRTVDQQDAYAICCWLGDMDALGCLSDFASPPLTESQQQVGGLDFRGVLVTNLLPKLKCWT
;
A
#
# COMPACT_ATOMS: atom_id res chain seq x y z
N MET A 1 -15.15 -3.96 -0.96
CA MET A 1 -15.35 -2.48 -1.00
C MET A 1 -14.36 -1.80 -1.94
N THR A 2 -13.15 -2.26 -2.04
CA THR A 2 -12.08 -1.76 -2.91
C THR A 2 -12.41 -1.87 -4.40
N GLU A 3 -13.13 -2.91 -4.80
CA GLU A 3 -13.60 -3.13 -6.18
C GLU A 3 -14.49 -1.98 -6.69
N LYS A 4 -15.05 -1.16 -5.78
CA LYS A 4 -15.79 0.06 -6.14
C LYS A 4 -14.88 1.23 -6.53
N TRP A 5 -13.62 1.19 -6.10
CA TRP A 5 -12.66 2.27 -6.29
C TRP A 5 -11.65 1.98 -7.42
N THR A 6 -11.40 0.70 -7.66
CA THR A 6 -10.57 0.26 -8.77
C THR A 6 -11.04 -1.09 -9.32
N SER A 7 -11.34 -1.13 -10.60
CA SER A 7 -11.78 -2.34 -11.29
C SER A 7 -10.72 -3.44 -11.37
N SER A 8 -9.46 -3.10 -11.10
CA SER A 8 -8.34 -4.06 -11.08
C SER A 8 -8.16 -4.75 -9.74
N ALA A 9 -8.78 -4.26 -8.66
CA ALA A 9 -8.71 -4.90 -7.35
C ALA A 9 -9.51 -6.21 -7.33
N LYS A 10 -8.88 -7.27 -6.83
CA LYS A 10 -9.51 -8.58 -6.66
C LYS A 10 -9.59 -8.92 -5.19
N SER A 11 -10.67 -9.59 -4.79
CA SER A 11 -10.85 -10.05 -3.42
C SER A 11 -9.69 -10.95 -2.98
N VAL A 12 -9.22 -10.75 -1.76
CA VAL A 12 -8.18 -11.57 -1.11
C VAL A 12 -8.61 -13.02 -0.90
N PHE A 13 -9.91 -13.31 -0.95
CA PHE A 13 -10.46 -14.65 -0.81
C PHE A 13 -10.48 -15.47 -2.11
N ARG A 14 -10.01 -14.92 -3.22
CA ARG A 14 -9.94 -15.63 -4.50
C ARG A 14 -8.58 -16.33 -4.66
N PHE A 15 -8.46 -17.55 -4.13
CA PHE A 15 -7.20 -18.30 -4.16
C PHE A 15 -6.85 -18.89 -5.53
N ASP A 16 -7.84 -19.25 -6.36
CA ASP A 16 -7.62 -20.02 -7.58
C ASP A 16 -7.88 -19.22 -8.87
N VAL A 17 -7.94 -17.91 -8.78
CA VAL A 17 -8.11 -17.05 -9.95
C VAL A 17 -6.73 -16.59 -10.45
N GLN A 18 -6.50 -16.74 -11.76
CA GLN A 18 -5.26 -16.24 -12.38
C GLN A 18 -5.05 -14.75 -12.09
N GLY A 19 -3.85 -14.39 -11.64
CA GLY A 19 -3.49 -13.04 -11.22
C GLY A 19 -3.97 -12.68 -9.81
N ALA A 20 -4.51 -13.63 -9.03
CA ALA A 20 -4.74 -13.42 -7.60
C ALA A 20 -3.45 -13.62 -6.82
N VAL A 21 -3.16 -12.69 -5.90
CA VAL A 21 -1.97 -12.72 -5.04
C VAL A 21 -2.21 -13.50 -3.74
N ALA A 22 -3.38 -14.10 -3.56
CA ALA A 22 -3.76 -14.77 -2.32
C ALA A 22 -2.76 -15.86 -1.88
N LYS A 23 -2.24 -16.66 -2.82
CA LYS A 23 -1.24 -17.71 -2.51
C LYS A 23 0.08 -17.12 -2.04
N SER A 24 0.58 -16.08 -2.70
CA SER A 24 1.82 -15.40 -2.30
C SER A 24 1.65 -14.63 -0.99
N THR A 25 0.51 -14.01 -0.78
CA THR A 25 0.16 -13.36 0.49
C THR A 25 0.17 -14.39 1.62
N HIS A 26 -0.53 -15.52 1.44
CA HIS A 26 -0.55 -16.58 2.45
C HIS A 26 0.86 -17.11 2.77
N ALA A 27 1.69 -17.34 1.75
CA ALA A 27 3.07 -17.77 1.93
C ALA A 27 3.94 -16.69 2.63
N GLY A 28 3.60 -15.42 2.47
CA GLY A 28 4.31 -14.28 3.10
C GLY A 28 3.97 -14.04 4.57
N LEU A 29 2.78 -14.45 5.04
CA LEU A 29 2.33 -14.18 6.41
C LEU A 29 3.28 -14.65 7.51
N PRO A 30 3.91 -15.84 7.43
CA PRO A 30 4.90 -16.27 8.43
C PRO A 30 6.11 -15.34 8.53
N PHE A 31 6.54 -14.77 7.39
CA PHE A 31 7.66 -13.82 7.36
C PHE A 31 7.27 -12.47 7.98
N ILE A 32 6.06 -11.99 7.72
CA ILE A 32 5.52 -10.78 8.37
C ILE A 32 5.41 -10.99 9.88
N LYS A 33 4.90 -12.15 10.31
CA LYS A 33 4.85 -12.49 11.73
C LYS A 33 6.25 -12.50 12.35
N LYS A 34 7.22 -13.15 11.71
CA LYS A 34 8.62 -13.18 12.17
C LYS A 34 9.21 -11.78 12.27
N LEU A 35 8.94 -10.92 11.28
CA LEU A 35 9.39 -9.53 11.30
C LEU A 35 8.82 -8.79 12.52
N ARG A 36 7.53 -8.94 12.77
CA ARG A 36 6.85 -8.36 13.95
C ARG A 36 7.46 -8.84 15.26
N ASP A 37 7.78 -10.13 15.36
CA ASP A 37 8.32 -10.74 16.58
C ASP A 37 9.78 -10.35 16.86
N GLN A 38 10.55 -10.01 15.80
CA GLN A 38 12.00 -9.80 15.90
C GLN A 38 12.45 -8.35 15.81
N VAL A 39 11.63 -7.49 15.20
CA VAL A 39 11.97 -6.07 15.01
C VAL A 39 11.14 -5.23 15.97
N PRO A 40 11.75 -4.61 16.99
CA PRO A 40 11.06 -3.69 17.85
C PRO A 40 10.63 -2.45 17.06
N ASP A 41 9.60 -1.76 17.55
CA ASP A 41 9.16 -0.47 17.03
C ASP A 41 8.78 -0.49 15.53
N ILE A 42 8.20 -1.60 15.06
CA ILE A 42 7.62 -1.71 13.72
C ILE A 42 6.10 -1.54 13.79
N HIS A 43 5.57 -0.68 12.94
CA HIS A 43 4.13 -0.41 12.82
C HIS A 43 3.61 -0.99 11.50
N PHE A 44 2.69 -1.94 11.57
CA PHE A 44 2.02 -2.50 10.40
C PHE A 44 0.74 -1.73 10.13
N TRP A 45 0.85 -0.72 9.31
CA TRP A 45 -0.28 0.14 8.96
C TRP A 45 -1.26 -0.54 7.99
N PRO A 46 -2.60 -0.47 8.24
CA PRO A 46 -3.30 0.14 9.36
C PRO A 46 -3.64 -0.84 10.49
N PHE A 47 -3.09 -2.07 10.51
CA PHE A 47 -3.45 -3.11 11.46
C PHE A 47 -3.08 -2.77 12.90
N ASP A 48 -2.03 -1.98 13.11
CA ASP A 48 -1.62 -1.48 14.42
C ASP A 48 -2.19 -0.09 14.73
N GLY A 49 -3.07 0.40 13.87
CA GLY A 49 -3.72 1.71 13.98
C GLY A 49 -3.54 2.56 12.73
N TRP A 50 -4.40 3.57 12.59
CA TRP A 50 -4.38 4.50 11.46
C TRP A 50 -3.35 5.62 11.63
N ASP A 51 -3.04 5.98 12.89
CA ASP A 51 -2.07 7.02 13.20
C ASP A 51 -0.65 6.48 13.07
N LEU A 52 0.18 7.14 12.25
CA LEU A 52 1.58 6.77 12.11
C LEU A 52 2.40 7.25 13.30
N PRO A 53 3.12 6.36 13.99
CA PRO A 53 4.03 6.76 15.04
C PRO A 53 5.26 7.51 14.46
N THR A 54 5.74 8.52 15.16
CA THR A 54 6.82 9.40 14.69
C THR A 54 8.22 8.77 14.71
N ALA A 55 8.40 7.69 15.47
CA ALA A 55 9.74 7.08 15.68
C ALA A 55 9.84 5.64 15.17
N ASN A 56 8.76 5.06 14.64
CA ASN A 56 8.73 3.66 14.25
C ASN A 56 8.95 3.49 12.75
N SER A 57 9.50 2.33 12.37
CA SER A 57 9.46 1.89 10.98
C SER A 57 8.03 1.47 10.62
N VAL A 58 7.56 1.84 9.43
CA VAL A 58 6.21 1.53 8.97
C VAL A 58 6.24 0.51 7.85
N VAL A 59 5.44 -0.53 7.97
CA VAL A 59 5.16 -1.49 6.90
C VAL A 59 3.73 -1.27 6.41
N ALA A 60 3.58 -0.98 5.13
CA ALA A 60 2.28 -0.80 4.50
C ALA A 60 2.23 -1.50 3.14
N GLU A 61 1.06 -2.02 2.76
CA GLU A 61 0.86 -2.52 1.39
C GLU A 61 0.77 -1.34 0.42
N THR A 62 1.48 -1.44 -0.69
CA THR A 62 1.41 -0.46 -1.78
C THR A 62 0.89 -1.12 -3.05
N TYR A 63 0.27 -0.32 -3.94
CA TYR A 63 -0.23 -0.80 -5.23
C TYR A 63 0.63 -0.26 -6.37
N PRO A 64 1.62 -1.03 -6.86
CA PRO A 64 2.66 -0.53 -7.75
C PRO A 64 2.15 0.05 -9.06
N SER A 65 1.04 -0.47 -9.59
CA SER A 65 0.50 0.01 -10.87
C SER A 65 0.12 1.49 -10.88
N LEU A 66 -0.07 2.11 -9.70
CA LEU A 66 -0.34 3.54 -9.57
C LEU A 66 0.88 4.41 -9.89
N PHE A 67 2.07 3.85 -9.69
CA PHE A 67 3.34 4.58 -9.76
C PHE A 67 4.22 4.13 -10.93
N ARG A 68 3.99 2.93 -11.47
CA ARG A 68 4.85 2.27 -12.47
C ARG A 68 5.23 3.16 -13.64
N ASN A 69 4.28 3.92 -14.16
CA ASN A 69 4.46 4.74 -15.36
C ASN A 69 4.99 6.15 -15.06
N ARG A 70 5.22 6.52 -13.80
CA ARG A 70 5.75 7.85 -13.44
C ARG A 70 7.25 7.95 -13.65
N TYR A 71 7.94 6.81 -13.60
CA TYR A 71 9.40 6.73 -13.66
C TYR A 71 9.82 5.90 -14.86
N ALA A 72 10.85 6.34 -15.55
CA ALA A 72 11.36 5.65 -16.73
C ALA A 72 11.74 4.21 -16.40
N ARG A 73 11.28 3.26 -17.22
CA ARG A 73 11.49 1.85 -16.95
C ARG A 73 12.92 1.39 -17.25
N GLU A 74 13.54 1.98 -18.27
CA GLU A 74 14.85 1.54 -18.75
C GLU A 74 14.88 0.01 -19.05
N SER A 75 15.92 -0.67 -18.56
CA SER A 75 16.10 -2.13 -18.76
C SER A 75 15.48 -2.98 -17.63
N ARG A 76 14.71 -2.40 -16.70
CA ARG A 76 14.15 -3.11 -15.55
C ARG A 76 13.08 -4.12 -15.97
N THR A 77 13.04 -5.26 -15.30
CA THR A 77 11.89 -6.17 -15.37
C THR A 77 10.64 -5.49 -14.80
N VAL A 78 9.47 -6.11 -14.94
CA VAL A 78 8.23 -5.57 -14.38
C VAL A 78 8.33 -5.39 -12.86
N ASP A 79 8.79 -6.43 -12.16
CA ASP A 79 8.88 -6.41 -10.70
C ASP A 79 9.95 -5.43 -10.20
N GLN A 80 11.07 -5.32 -10.90
CA GLN A 80 12.10 -4.32 -10.60
C GLN A 80 11.57 -2.89 -10.81
N GLN A 81 10.77 -2.67 -11.85
CA GLN A 81 10.14 -1.37 -12.10
C GLN A 81 9.12 -1.03 -11.02
N ASP A 82 8.34 -2.01 -10.57
CA ASP A 82 7.37 -1.81 -9.50
C ASP A 82 8.05 -1.40 -8.20
N ALA A 83 9.10 -2.12 -7.80
CA ALA A 83 9.87 -1.78 -6.61
C ALA A 83 10.55 -0.41 -6.73
N TYR A 84 11.17 -0.13 -7.87
CA TYR A 84 11.83 1.14 -8.14
C TYR A 84 10.85 2.32 -8.11
N ALA A 85 9.72 2.19 -8.79
CA ALA A 85 8.72 3.25 -8.85
C ALA A 85 8.13 3.59 -7.48
N ILE A 86 7.87 2.57 -6.64
CA ILE A 86 7.42 2.80 -5.26
C ILE A 86 8.50 3.49 -4.44
N CYS A 87 9.74 3.02 -4.53
CA CYS A 87 10.85 3.61 -3.79
C CYS A 87 11.06 5.10 -4.14
N CYS A 88 11.08 5.42 -5.44
CA CYS A 88 11.20 6.81 -5.89
C CYS A 88 10.00 7.65 -5.42
N TRP A 89 8.78 7.13 -5.55
CA TRP A 89 7.59 7.85 -5.13
C TRP A 89 7.58 8.13 -3.62
N LEU A 90 7.96 7.15 -2.80
CA LEU A 90 8.09 7.34 -1.35
C LEU A 90 9.10 8.42 -1.02
N GLY A 91 10.27 8.40 -1.67
CA GLY A 91 11.30 9.42 -1.49
C GLY A 91 10.83 10.83 -1.90
N ASP A 92 10.12 10.94 -3.04
CA ASP A 92 9.56 12.21 -3.51
C ASP A 92 8.52 12.76 -2.51
N MET A 93 7.64 11.90 -1.98
CA MET A 93 6.60 12.32 -1.03
C MET A 93 7.17 12.68 0.33
N ASP A 94 8.21 11.97 0.77
CA ASP A 94 8.93 12.28 2.01
C ASP A 94 9.64 13.64 1.90
N ALA A 95 10.38 13.87 0.81
CA ALA A 95 11.06 15.14 0.54
C ALA A 95 10.11 16.35 0.50
N LEU A 96 8.85 16.13 0.10
CA LEU A 96 7.80 17.14 0.05
C LEU A 96 7.05 17.29 1.39
N GLY A 97 7.32 16.44 2.38
CA GLY A 97 6.61 16.43 3.65
C GLY A 97 5.14 16.00 3.55
N CYS A 98 4.78 15.29 2.46
CA CYS A 98 3.40 14.87 2.18
C CYS A 98 3.11 13.41 2.53
N LEU A 99 4.11 12.64 2.95
CA LEU A 99 3.96 11.20 3.11
C LEU A 99 2.89 10.83 4.15
N SER A 100 2.82 11.56 5.26
CA SER A 100 1.81 11.36 6.31
C SER A 100 0.38 11.54 5.82
N ASP A 101 0.17 12.39 4.82
CA ASP A 101 -1.17 12.61 4.26
C ASP A 101 -1.78 11.36 3.61
N PHE A 102 -0.92 10.46 3.12
CA PHE A 102 -1.35 9.22 2.48
C PHE A 102 -1.74 8.15 3.49
N ALA A 103 -1.27 8.26 4.72
CA ALA A 103 -1.65 7.39 5.82
C ALA A 103 -2.93 7.81 6.53
N SER A 104 -3.48 8.99 6.22
CA SER A 104 -4.69 9.53 6.83
C SER A 104 -5.84 9.62 5.80
N PRO A 105 -6.41 8.48 5.36
CA PRO A 105 -7.50 8.49 4.41
C PRO A 105 -8.78 9.09 5.02
N PRO A 106 -9.59 9.83 4.25
CA PRO A 106 -10.85 10.41 4.72
C PRO A 106 -11.93 9.32 4.83
N LEU A 107 -11.75 8.37 5.72
CA LEU A 107 -12.68 7.28 5.98
C LEU A 107 -13.57 7.59 7.17
N THR A 108 -14.84 7.18 7.09
CA THR A 108 -15.75 7.16 8.25
C THR A 108 -15.30 6.06 9.22
N GLU A 109 -15.69 6.16 10.51
CA GLU A 109 -15.36 5.15 11.51
C GLU A 109 -15.81 3.74 11.09
N SER A 110 -17.01 3.62 10.51
CA SER A 110 -17.51 2.34 9.98
C SER A 110 -16.66 1.80 8.82
N GLN A 111 -16.10 2.68 7.98
CA GLN A 111 -15.19 2.29 6.90
C GLN A 111 -13.82 1.90 7.42
N GLN A 112 -13.33 2.54 8.47
CA GLN A 112 -12.07 2.17 9.14
C GLN A 112 -12.16 0.79 9.78
N GLN A 113 -13.28 0.48 10.44
CA GLN A 113 -13.52 -0.85 11.04
C GLN A 113 -13.57 -1.97 10.00
N VAL A 114 -14.15 -1.71 8.83
CA VAL A 114 -14.20 -2.67 7.71
C VAL A 114 -12.91 -2.66 6.90
N GLY A 115 -12.26 -1.52 6.79
CA GLY A 115 -11.05 -1.30 5.98
C GLY A 115 -9.83 -2.07 6.47
N GLY A 116 -9.77 -2.42 7.76
CA GLY A 116 -8.76 -3.34 8.28
C GLY A 116 -8.80 -4.74 7.64
N LEU A 117 -9.87 -5.05 6.90
CA LEU A 117 -10.06 -6.30 6.17
C LEU A 117 -9.86 -6.16 4.64
N ASP A 118 -9.90 -4.93 4.09
CA ASP A 118 -9.79 -4.69 2.64
C ASP A 118 -8.95 -3.44 2.33
N PHE A 119 -7.69 -3.57 2.48
CA PHE A 119 -6.65 -2.55 2.53
C PHE A 119 -6.36 -1.80 1.23
N ARG A 120 -6.62 -2.40 0.09
CA ARG A 120 -6.18 -1.90 -1.22
C ARG A 120 -6.84 -0.60 -1.67
N GLY A 121 -8.01 -0.27 -1.12
CA GLY A 121 -8.77 0.92 -1.51
C GLY A 121 -8.30 2.20 -0.87
N VAL A 122 -7.64 2.11 0.27
CA VAL A 122 -7.31 3.27 1.09
C VAL A 122 -6.19 4.12 0.47
N LEU A 123 -5.13 3.50 0.00
CA LEU A 123 -4.05 4.22 -0.70
C LEU A 123 -4.53 4.85 -2.02
N VAL A 124 -5.42 4.17 -2.74
CA VAL A 124 -5.95 4.66 -4.02
C VAL A 124 -6.81 5.91 -3.83
N THR A 125 -7.67 5.95 -2.82
CA THR A 125 -8.59 7.07 -2.62
C THR A 125 -7.90 8.38 -2.24
N ASN A 126 -6.80 8.31 -1.51
CA ASN A 126 -6.05 9.51 -1.14
C ASN A 126 -5.10 9.98 -2.25
N LEU A 127 -4.65 9.07 -3.10
CA LEU A 127 -3.74 9.38 -4.19
C LEU A 127 -4.42 10.09 -5.36
N LEU A 128 -5.64 9.69 -5.73
CA LEU A 128 -6.31 10.20 -6.93
C LEU A 128 -6.54 11.73 -6.92
N PRO A 129 -7.00 12.37 -5.84
CA PRO A 129 -7.16 13.82 -5.82
C PRO A 129 -5.83 14.57 -5.84
N LYS A 130 -4.79 14.03 -5.21
CA LYS A 130 -3.46 14.67 -5.09
C LYS A 130 -2.61 14.47 -6.34
N LEU A 131 -2.82 13.37 -7.09
CA LEU A 131 -2.18 13.17 -8.38
C LEU A 131 -2.60 14.20 -9.44
N LYS A 132 -3.78 14.81 -9.31
CA LYS A 132 -4.26 15.88 -10.19
C LYS A 132 -3.52 17.21 -9.98
N CYS A 133 -2.87 17.40 -8.85
CA CYS A 133 -2.09 18.61 -8.57
C CYS A 133 -0.68 18.57 -9.20
N TRP A 134 -0.34 17.50 -9.94
CA TRP A 134 1.02 17.24 -10.46
C TRP A 134 1.06 17.07 -11.98
N THR A 135 -0.03 17.36 -12.68
CA THR A 135 -0.09 17.51 -14.13
C THR A 135 -0.09 18.99 -14.50
#